data_d2de90d49bc97f9a1c1f98d425bc2820
#
_entry.id   d2de90d49bc97f9a1c1f98d425bc2820
#
_cell.length_a   1.000
_cell.length_b   1.000
_cell.length_c   1.000
_cell.angle_alpha   90.00
_cell.angle_beta   90.00
_cell.angle_gamma   90.00
#
_symmetry.space_group_name_H-M   'P 1'
#
loop_
_entity.id
_entity.type
_entity.pdbx_description
1 polymer ?
#
loop_
_entity_poly.entity_id
_entity_poly.type
_entity_poly.pdbx_seq_one_letter_code
_entity_poly.pdbx_strand_id
1 'polypeptide(L)'
;SEPVIADLPSGRVAFLAVTSTFDDSARAGVQGPYLPGRPGVNFLRHKEIFYINSSHMQQLKEIADVTDLNVKNKRRYKTGYKLQAQDGTFELKELQFKEREQEGKETKANEQDLERIKREIANARQLADYVVVMLHSHEMKTDHMEDVPDFVAESARQFTDAGACMVLGGGTHQLKAIELYQGKPIFYSLGNFIYQNEFVGILPPEFMEKYHLPPDTMAMEA
;
A
#
# COMPACT_ATOMS: atom_id res chain seq x y z
N SER A 1 9.47 -6.57 -11.17
CA SER A 1 10.01 -5.24 -11.52
C SER A 1 11.50 -5.24 -11.25
N GLU A 2 12.27 -4.92 -12.24
CA GLU A 2 13.72 -4.86 -12.12
C GLU A 2 14.15 -3.51 -11.51
N PRO A 3 15.26 -3.48 -10.74
CA PRO A 3 15.82 -2.24 -10.23
C PRO A 3 16.43 -1.43 -11.38
N VAL A 4 16.43 -0.11 -11.23
CA VAL A 4 17.22 0.80 -12.08
C VAL A 4 18.60 0.92 -11.43
N ILE A 5 19.64 0.70 -12.21
CA ILE A 5 21.04 0.77 -11.72
C ILE A 5 21.69 2.02 -12.27
N ALA A 6 22.30 2.81 -11.38
CA ALA A 6 23.10 3.98 -11.70
C ALA A 6 24.56 3.76 -11.30
N ASP A 7 25.48 3.98 -12.25
CA ASP A 7 26.92 3.99 -11.99
C ASP A 7 27.34 5.41 -11.57
N LEU A 8 27.86 5.54 -10.36
CA LEU A 8 28.36 6.77 -9.78
C LEU A 8 29.86 6.65 -9.51
N PRO A 9 30.61 7.76 -9.39
CA PRO A 9 32.04 7.72 -9.08
C PRO A 9 32.37 6.99 -7.77
N SER A 10 31.44 6.97 -6.81
CA SER A 10 31.57 6.34 -5.49
C SER A 10 31.02 4.91 -5.42
N GLY A 11 30.56 4.35 -6.51
CA GLY A 11 29.98 3.00 -6.57
C GLY A 11 28.66 2.94 -7.31
N ARG A 12 28.15 1.74 -7.44
CA ARG A 12 26.91 1.44 -8.15
C ARG A 12 25.71 1.44 -7.19
N VAL A 13 24.65 2.13 -7.58
CA VAL A 13 23.41 2.24 -6.79
C VAL A 13 22.26 1.61 -7.56
N ALA A 14 21.54 0.68 -6.94
CA ALA A 14 20.29 0.13 -7.46
C ALA A 14 19.10 0.80 -6.77
N PHE A 15 18.15 1.29 -7.56
CA PHE A 15 16.88 1.86 -7.08
C PHE A 15 15.74 0.90 -7.40
N LEU A 16 14.99 0.49 -6.39
CA LEU A 16 13.81 -0.37 -6.52
C LEU A 16 12.57 0.39 -6.05
N ALA A 17 11.70 0.77 -6.97
CA ALA A 17 10.42 1.40 -6.64
C ALA A 17 9.37 0.34 -6.30
N VAL A 18 8.59 0.60 -5.24
CA VAL A 18 7.48 -0.23 -4.75
C VAL A 18 6.32 0.69 -4.39
N THR A 19 5.10 0.28 -4.65
CA THR A 19 3.89 1.03 -4.23
C THR A 19 2.86 0.12 -3.57
N SER A 20 2.29 0.56 -2.45
CA SER A 20 1.13 -0.08 -1.82
C SER A 20 -0.20 0.54 -2.26
N THR A 21 -0.15 1.77 -2.78
CA THR A 21 -1.31 2.50 -3.29
C THR A 21 -1.33 2.41 -4.82
N PHE A 22 -2.28 1.66 -5.38
CA PHE A 22 -2.40 1.45 -6.82
C PHE A 22 -3.81 0.96 -7.19
N ASP A 23 -4.20 1.18 -8.44
CA ASP A 23 -5.35 0.50 -9.03
C ASP A 23 -4.93 -0.91 -9.51
N ASP A 24 -5.81 -1.89 -9.35
CA ASP A 24 -5.54 -3.28 -9.76
C ASP A 24 -5.19 -3.41 -11.24
N SER A 25 -5.70 -2.52 -12.09
CA SER A 25 -5.39 -2.47 -13.52
C SER A 25 -3.96 -2.00 -13.81
N ALA A 26 -3.36 -1.23 -12.90
CA ALA A 26 -2.00 -0.70 -13.04
C ALA A 26 -0.90 -1.69 -12.62
N ARG A 27 -1.24 -2.81 -12.01
CA ARG A 27 -0.24 -3.80 -11.56
C ARG A 27 0.54 -4.41 -12.72
N ALA A 28 1.83 -4.58 -12.53
CA ALA A 28 2.64 -5.41 -13.41
C ALA A 28 2.10 -6.85 -13.42
N GLY A 29 1.91 -7.41 -14.61
CA GLY A 29 1.51 -8.80 -14.78
C GLY A 29 2.71 -9.73 -14.72
N VAL A 30 2.57 -10.86 -14.05
CA VAL A 30 3.60 -11.89 -14.00
C VAL A 30 3.69 -12.58 -15.36
N GLN A 31 4.89 -12.76 -15.88
CA GLN A 31 5.11 -13.57 -17.07
C GLN A 31 4.81 -15.04 -16.78
N GLY A 32 3.99 -15.63 -17.64
CA GLY A 32 3.68 -17.05 -17.60
C GLY A 32 4.34 -17.80 -18.76
N PRO A 33 4.20 -19.14 -18.82
CA PRO A 33 4.77 -19.94 -19.91
C PRO A 33 4.22 -19.59 -21.28
N TYR A 34 2.98 -19.06 -21.34
CA TYR A 34 2.25 -18.80 -22.58
C TYR A 34 1.83 -17.34 -22.76
N LEU A 35 2.06 -16.49 -21.75
CA LEU A 35 1.68 -15.09 -21.77
C LEU A 35 2.86 -14.23 -21.32
N PRO A 36 3.21 -13.18 -22.08
CA PRO A 36 4.20 -12.21 -21.63
C PRO A 36 3.70 -11.45 -20.41
N GLY A 37 4.62 -11.02 -19.57
CA GLY A 37 4.31 -10.13 -18.45
C GLY A 37 3.79 -8.78 -18.97
N ARG A 38 2.81 -8.21 -18.26
CA ARG A 38 2.31 -6.87 -18.55
C ARG A 38 3.15 -5.84 -17.82
N PRO A 39 3.63 -4.77 -18.49
CA PRO A 39 4.23 -3.63 -17.81
C PRO A 39 3.26 -3.01 -16.78
N GLY A 40 3.78 -2.50 -15.69
CA GLY A 40 2.97 -1.89 -14.64
C GLY A 40 3.79 -1.58 -13.39
N VAL A 41 3.11 -1.14 -12.34
CA VAL A 41 3.75 -0.79 -11.07
C VAL A 41 4.22 -2.04 -10.31
N ASN A 42 5.32 -1.92 -9.61
CA ASN A 42 5.80 -2.92 -8.65
C ASN A 42 5.00 -2.78 -7.36
N PHE A 43 3.96 -3.56 -7.24
CA PHE A 43 2.96 -3.44 -6.21
C PHE A 43 3.32 -4.23 -4.93
N LEU A 44 2.87 -3.69 -3.79
CA LEU A 44 2.84 -4.38 -2.51
C LEU A 44 1.39 -4.36 -1.99
N ARG A 45 0.67 -5.45 -2.17
CA ARG A 45 -0.69 -5.59 -1.61
C ARG A 45 -0.63 -5.66 -0.09
N HIS A 46 -1.67 -5.18 0.52
CA HIS A 46 -1.89 -5.34 1.95
C HIS A 46 -3.36 -5.65 2.22
N LYS A 47 -3.66 -6.02 3.45
CA LYS A 47 -5.03 -6.18 3.95
C LYS A 47 -5.16 -5.50 5.29
N GLU A 48 -6.36 -4.98 5.55
CA GLU A 48 -6.76 -4.48 6.85
C GLU A 48 -7.64 -5.54 7.54
N ILE A 49 -7.35 -5.80 8.80
CA ILE A 49 -8.13 -6.70 9.64
C ILE A 49 -8.66 -5.90 10.81
N PHE A 50 -9.97 -5.81 10.91
CA PHE A 50 -10.65 -5.15 12.00
C PHE A 50 -11.01 -6.17 13.07
N TYR A 51 -10.55 -5.94 14.29
CA TYR A 51 -10.87 -6.78 15.43
C TYR A 51 -11.97 -6.11 16.23
N ILE A 52 -13.06 -6.83 16.46
CA ILE A 52 -14.21 -6.39 17.22
C ILE A 52 -14.64 -7.50 18.18
N ASN A 53 -15.26 -7.12 19.31
CA ASN A 53 -15.77 -8.11 20.26
C ASN A 53 -16.98 -8.87 19.70
N SER A 54 -17.39 -9.94 20.36
CA SER A 54 -18.47 -10.81 19.91
C SER A 54 -19.81 -10.10 19.77
N SER A 55 -20.11 -9.13 20.65
CA SER A 55 -21.35 -8.34 20.59
C SER A 55 -21.39 -7.46 19.34
N HIS A 56 -20.30 -6.72 19.06
CA HIS A 56 -20.21 -5.91 17.86
C HIS A 56 -20.16 -6.76 16.58
N MET A 57 -19.55 -7.94 16.63
CA MET A 57 -19.57 -8.88 15.51
C MET A 57 -20.99 -9.35 15.20
N GLN A 58 -21.78 -9.65 16.20
CA GLN A 58 -23.20 -10.05 16.02
C GLN A 58 -24.00 -8.88 15.42
N GLN A 59 -23.88 -7.69 15.96
CA GLN A 59 -24.57 -6.49 15.43
C GLN A 59 -24.17 -6.21 13.98
N LEU A 60 -22.88 -6.32 13.65
CA LEU A 60 -22.38 -6.12 12.27
C LEU A 60 -23.00 -7.12 11.30
N LYS A 61 -23.11 -8.39 11.68
CA LYS A 61 -23.76 -9.46 10.88
C LYS A 61 -25.25 -9.14 10.68
N GLU A 62 -25.95 -8.74 11.73
CA GLU A 62 -27.37 -8.35 11.66
C GLU A 62 -27.58 -7.16 10.72
N ILE A 63 -26.77 -6.10 10.84
CA ILE A 63 -26.82 -4.94 9.93
C ILE A 63 -26.56 -5.38 8.49
N ALA A 64 -25.53 -6.20 8.27
CA ALA A 64 -25.21 -6.70 6.94
C ALA A 64 -26.34 -7.54 6.32
N ASP A 65 -27.12 -8.25 7.16
CA ASP A 65 -28.22 -9.08 6.73
C ASP A 65 -29.47 -8.26 6.38
N VAL A 66 -29.86 -7.33 7.25
CA VAL A 66 -31.09 -6.52 7.03
C VAL A 66 -30.93 -5.45 5.95
N THR A 67 -29.70 -5.06 5.64
CA THR A 67 -29.41 -4.04 4.61
C THR A 67 -28.92 -4.62 3.29
N ASP A 68 -28.79 -5.93 3.19
CA ASP A 68 -28.19 -6.61 2.02
C ASP A 68 -26.79 -6.11 1.62
N LEU A 69 -26.10 -5.45 2.53
CA LEU A 69 -24.75 -4.91 2.27
C LEU A 69 -23.76 -5.94 1.76
N ASN A 70 -23.93 -7.21 2.14
CA ASN A 70 -23.01 -8.29 1.82
C ASN A 70 -23.55 -9.27 0.73
N VAL A 71 -24.61 -8.89 -0.01
CA VAL A 71 -25.28 -9.75 -1.00
C VAL A 71 -24.31 -10.31 -2.04
N LYS A 72 -23.32 -9.54 -2.47
CA LYS A 72 -22.31 -9.98 -3.45
C LYS A 72 -21.46 -11.13 -2.90
N ASN A 73 -20.98 -11.04 -1.66
CA ASN A 73 -20.20 -12.10 -1.02
C ASN A 73 -21.09 -13.33 -0.73
N LYS A 74 -22.32 -13.14 -0.20
CA LYS A 74 -23.29 -14.21 -0.02
C LYS A 74 -23.52 -15.01 -1.31
N ARG A 75 -23.71 -14.31 -2.43
CA ARG A 75 -23.87 -14.95 -3.75
C ARG A 75 -22.61 -15.71 -4.17
N ARG A 76 -21.43 -15.10 -4.02
CA ARG A 76 -20.15 -15.74 -4.39
C ARG A 76 -19.88 -17.01 -3.59
N TYR A 77 -20.17 -17.01 -2.28
CA TYR A 77 -20.08 -18.22 -1.45
C TYR A 77 -21.08 -19.28 -1.88
N LYS A 78 -22.36 -18.90 -2.09
CA LYS A 78 -23.41 -19.82 -2.52
C LYS A 78 -23.11 -20.48 -3.86
N THR A 79 -22.47 -19.79 -4.78
CA THR A 79 -22.12 -20.31 -6.13
C THR A 79 -20.76 -20.99 -6.19
N GLY A 80 -20.02 -21.06 -5.08
CA GLY A 80 -18.65 -21.62 -5.05
C GLY A 80 -17.60 -20.76 -5.75
N TYR A 81 -17.97 -19.55 -6.20
CA TYR A 81 -17.03 -18.63 -6.84
C TYR A 81 -15.96 -18.09 -5.87
N LYS A 82 -16.30 -18.06 -4.59
CA LYS A 82 -15.39 -17.70 -3.50
C LYS A 82 -15.61 -18.69 -2.34
N LEU A 83 -14.53 -19.18 -1.76
CA LEU A 83 -14.59 -19.97 -0.55
C LEU A 83 -14.70 -19.05 0.68
N GLN A 84 -15.55 -19.46 1.62
CA GLN A 84 -15.64 -18.76 2.89
C GLN A 84 -14.36 -19.00 3.72
N ALA A 85 -13.87 -17.97 4.39
CA ALA A 85 -12.73 -18.10 5.27
C ALA A 85 -13.04 -19.08 6.41
N GLN A 86 -12.13 -20.05 6.65
CA GLN A 86 -12.31 -21.07 7.69
C GLN A 86 -11.77 -20.63 9.07
N ASP A 87 -11.07 -19.50 9.12
CA ASP A 87 -10.37 -18.98 10.31
C ASP A 87 -11.22 -18.03 11.17
N GLY A 88 -12.55 -18.06 11.01
CA GLY A 88 -13.49 -17.20 11.73
C GLY A 88 -13.58 -15.77 11.19
N THR A 89 -12.93 -15.45 10.08
CA THR A 89 -13.02 -14.13 9.46
C THR A 89 -14.42 -13.90 8.88
N PHE A 90 -15.06 -12.82 9.30
CA PHE A 90 -16.27 -12.31 8.66
C PHE A 90 -15.88 -11.24 7.62
N GLU A 91 -16.26 -11.47 6.38
CA GLU A 91 -16.03 -10.52 5.29
C GLU A 91 -17.28 -9.70 5.02
N LEU A 92 -17.17 -8.39 5.17
CA LEU A 92 -18.20 -7.42 4.78
C LEU A 92 -17.69 -6.61 3.59
N LYS A 93 -18.25 -6.86 2.40
CA LYS A 93 -17.69 -6.38 1.12
C LYS A 93 -16.25 -6.83 0.95
N GLU A 94 -15.29 -5.91 1.06
CA GLU A 94 -13.85 -6.17 0.95
C GLU A 94 -13.12 -6.06 2.30
N LEU A 95 -13.84 -5.67 3.35
CA LEU A 95 -13.31 -5.54 4.70
C LEU A 95 -13.33 -6.89 5.42
N GLN A 96 -12.31 -7.12 6.24
CA GLN A 96 -12.15 -8.34 7.04
C GLN A 96 -12.29 -8.05 8.52
N PHE A 97 -13.19 -8.77 9.18
CA PHE A 97 -13.45 -8.64 10.61
C PHE A 97 -13.16 -9.96 11.32
N LYS A 98 -12.53 -9.88 12.50
CA LYS A 98 -12.28 -11.02 13.39
C LYS A 98 -12.71 -10.69 14.81
N GLU A 99 -13.12 -11.72 15.54
CA GLU A 99 -13.47 -11.55 16.95
C GLU A 99 -12.22 -11.47 17.82
N ARG A 100 -12.18 -10.45 18.68
CA ARG A 100 -11.15 -10.25 19.72
C ARG A 100 -11.71 -9.30 20.78
N GLU A 101 -11.45 -9.59 22.07
CA GLU A 101 -11.89 -8.74 23.16
C GLU A 101 -11.33 -7.32 23.07
N GLN A 102 -10.04 -7.19 22.78
CA GLN A 102 -9.42 -5.89 22.52
C GLN A 102 -9.64 -5.50 21.07
N GLU A 103 -10.57 -4.58 20.87
CA GLU A 103 -10.90 -4.08 19.55
C GLU A 103 -9.77 -3.23 18.93
N GLY A 104 -9.73 -3.18 17.60
CA GLY A 104 -8.71 -2.39 16.89
C GLY A 104 -8.56 -2.80 15.44
N LYS A 105 -7.55 -2.23 14.79
CA LYS A 105 -7.20 -2.51 13.41
C LYS A 105 -5.74 -2.98 13.33
N GLU A 106 -5.49 -3.99 12.54
CA GLU A 106 -4.15 -4.41 12.14
C GLU A 106 -4.04 -4.39 10.62
N THR A 107 -2.88 -4.03 10.12
CA THR A 107 -2.57 -4.07 8.69
C THR A 107 -1.45 -5.06 8.43
N LYS A 108 -1.58 -5.87 7.38
CA LYS A 108 -0.57 -6.88 7.02
C LYS A 108 -0.28 -6.84 5.52
N ALA A 109 1.00 -6.80 5.19
CA ALA A 109 1.43 -6.93 3.80
C ALA A 109 1.12 -8.34 3.26
N ASN A 110 0.95 -8.44 1.95
CA ASN A 110 0.82 -9.73 1.28
C ASN A 110 2.19 -10.43 1.24
N GLU A 111 2.28 -11.62 1.80
CA GLU A 111 3.52 -12.38 1.92
C GLU A 111 4.18 -12.70 0.57
N GLN A 112 3.37 -13.04 -0.45
CA GLN A 112 3.91 -13.35 -1.79
C GLN A 112 4.55 -12.12 -2.44
N ASP A 113 3.96 -10.94 -2.23
CA ASP A 113 4.51 -9.69 -2.74
C ASP A 113 5.79 -9.31 -1.97
N LEU A 114 5.78 -9.45 -0.64
CA LEU A 114 6.97 -9.24 0.19
C LEU A 114 8.13 -10.14 -0.26
N GLU A 115 7.90 -11.44 -0.39
CA GLU A 115 8.93 -12.39 -0.81
C GLU A 115 9.44 -12.10 -2.23
N ARG A 116 8.57 -11.66 -3.13
CA ARG A 116 8.98 -11.21 -4.46
C ARG A 116 9.89 -10.00 -4.38
N ILE A 117 9.51 -8.97 -3.61
CA ILE A 117 10.30 -7.73 -3.48
C ILE A 117 11.63 -8.00 -2.78
N LYS A 118 11.64 -8.78 -1.70
CA LYS A 118 12.86 -9.19 -0.99
C LYS A 118 13.85 -9.91 -1.91
N ARG A 119 13.35 -10.79 -2.77
CA ARG A 119 14.17 -11.48 -3.78
C ARG A 119 14.78 -10.50 -4.78
N GLU A 120 14.03 -9.50 -5.24
CA GLU A 120 14.57 -8.45 -6.13
C GLU A 120 15.61 -7.58 -5.42
N ILE A 121 15.45 -7.28 -4.14
CA ILE A 121 16.47 -6.57 -3.33
C ILE A 121 17.74 -7.42 -3.23
N ALA A 122 17.61 -8.71 -2.92
CA ALA A 122 18.76 -9.62 -2.83
C ALA A 122 19.49 -9.76 -4.18
N ASN A 123 18.76 -9.82 -5.30
CA ASN A 123 19.33 -9.82 -6.64
C ASN A 123 20.07 -8.50 -6.94
N ALA A 124 19.46 -7.36 -6.60
CA ALA A 124 20.07 -6.05 -6.77
C ALA A 124 21.40 -5.91 -6.01
N ARG A 125 21.48 -6.51 -4.81
CA ARG A 125 22.74 -6.55 -4.01
C ARG A 125 23.89 -7.28 -4.70
N GLN A 126 23.61 -8.19 -5.62
CA GLN A 126 24.65 -8.87 -6.40
C GLN A 126 25.20 -7.97 -7.53
N LEU A 127 24.44 -6.93 -7.91
CA LEU A 127 24.71 -6.08 -9.06
C LEU A 127 25.16 -4.66 -8.67
N ALA A 128 24.96 -4.25 -7.42
CA ALA A 128 25.22 -2.90 -6.95
C ALA A 128 25.79 -2.87 -5.52
N ASP A 129 26.59 -1.84 -5.24
CA ASP A 129 27.18 -1.60 -3.92
C ASP A 129 26.12 -1.14 -2.90
N TYR A 130 25.11 -0.40 -3.38
CA TYR A 130 24.03 0.14 -2.58
C TYR A 130 22.69 -0.21 -3.20
N VAL A 131 21.71 -0.57 -2.38
CA VAL A 131 20.32 -0.78 -2.81
C VAL A 131 19.42 0.16 -2.02
N VAL A 132 18.71 1.03 -2.72
CA VAL A 132 17.72 1.97 -2.19
C VAL A 132 16.33 1.50 -2.60
N VAL A 133 15.44 1.30 -1.64
CA VAL A 133 14.03 1.00 -1.89
C VAL A 133 13.21 2.27 -1.75
N MET A 134 12.43 2.62 -2.76
CA MET A 134 11.49 3.73 -2.76
C MET A 134 10.09 3.18 -2.54
N LEU A 135 9.49 3.42 -1.37
CA LEU A 135 8.18 2.89 -0.99
C LEU A 135 7.12 4.00 -1.02
N HIS A 136 6.23 3.94 -2.02
CA HIS A 136 5.10 4.85 -2.12
C HIS A 136 3.87 4.26 -1.40
N SER A 137 3.28 5.01 -0.44
CA SER A 137 2.18 4.55 0.41
C SER A 137 1.32 5.73 0.86
N HIS A 138 0.00 5.68 0.58
CA HIS A 138 -0.97 6.67 1.06
C HIS A 138 -1.80 6.17 2.25
N GLU A 139 -1.58 4.92 2.66
CA GLU A 139 -2.36 4.28 3.71
C GLU A 139 -2.14 4.98 5.06
N MET A 140 -3.21 5.06 5.84
CA MET A 140 -3.22 5.70 7.16
C MET A 140 -3.44 4.64 8.25
N LYS A 141 -2.73 4.78 9.37
CA LYS A 141 -2.95 3.94 10.55
C LYS A 141 -4.12 4.44 11.37
N THR A 142 -4.13 5.74 11.66
CA THR A 142 -5.17 6.47 12.41
C THR A 142 -5.58 7.72 11.62
N ASP A 143 -6.29 8.64 12.22
CA ASP A 143 -6.59 9.98 11.71
C ASP A 143 -5.39 10.95 11.82
N HIS A 144 -4.33 10.54 12.51
CA HIS A 144 -3.06 11.27 12.54
C HIS A 144 -2.20 10.86 11.35
N MET A 145 -1.90 11.82 10.48
CA MET A 145 -1.17 11.56 9.22
C MET A 145 0.29 11.15 9.44
N GLU A 146 0.88 11.49 10.58
CA GLU A 146 2.23 11.10 10.98
C GLU A 146 2.35 9.62 11.38
N ASP A 147 1.25 8.97 11.73
CA ASP A 147 1.25 7.56 12.11
C ASP A 147 1.58 6.66 10.92
N VAL A 148 2.51 5.74 11.15
CA VAL A 148 2.96 4.78 10.15
C VAL A 148 2.13 3.49 10.25
N PRO A 149 1.47 3.03 9.17
CA PRO A 149 0.79 1.73 9.16
C PRO A 149 1.74 0.58 9.48
N ASP A 150 1.25 -0.41 10.24
CA ASP A 150 2.08 -1.51 10.72
C ASP A 150 2.74 -2.27 9.57
N PHE A 151 1.98 -2.57 8.50
CA PHE A 151 2.52 -3.27 7.34
C PHE A 151 3.62 -2.47 6.62
N VAL A 152 3.57 -1.13 6.63
CA VAL A 152 4.60 -0.27 6.03
C VAL A 152 5.88 -0.37 6.84
N ALA A 153 5.77 -0.25 8.18
CA ALA A 153 6.92 -0.34 9.07
C ALA A 153 7.58 -1.73 9.00
N GLU A 154 6.77 -2.79 9.06
CA GLU A 154 7.26 -4.17 8.96
C GLU A 154 7.90 -4.46 7.60
N SER A 155 7.28 -3.99 6.50
CA SER A 155 7.83 -4.17 5.14
C SER A 155 9.16 -3.46 4.98
N ALA A 156 9.27 -2.21 5.45
CA ALA A 156 10.50 -1.44 5.36
C ALA A 156 11.67 -2.11 6.11
N ARG A 157 11.41 -2.66 7.30
CA ARG A 157 12.41 -3.45 8.04
C ARG A 157 12.80 -4.73 7.29
N GLN A 158 11.83 -5.46 6.74
CA GLN A 158 12.10 -6.65 5.94
C GLN A 158 12.88 -6.34 4.65
N PHE A 159 12.66 -5.18 4.02
CA PHE A 159 13.47 -4.74 2.88
C PHE A 159 14.92 -4.45 3.30
N THR A 160 15.10 -3.89 4.49
CA THR A 160 16.43 -3.66 5.08
C THR A 160 17.13 -4.99 5.39
N ASP A 161 16.41 -5.98 5.96
CA ASP A 161 16.93 -7.34 6.21
C ASP A 161 17.32 -8.05 4.91
N ALA A 162 16.57 -7.83 3.82
CA ALA A 162 16.87 -8.39 2.50
C ALA A 162 18.08 -7.75 1.81
N GLY A 163 18.62 -6.66 2.36
CA GLY A 163 19.85 -6.03 1.86
C GLY A 163 19.72 -4.59 1.38
N ALA A 164 18.55 -3.95 1.53
CA ALA A 164 18.45 -2.52 1.31
C ALA A 164 19.34 -1.75 2.30
N CYS A 165 20.10 -0.76 1.81
CA CYS A 165 20.87 0.13 2.66
C CYS A 165 20.07 1.35 3.13
N MET A 166 18.94 1.62 2.49
CA MET A 166 18.05 2.72 2.80
C MET A 166 16.65 2.43 2.26
N VAL A 167 15.61 2.86 2.99
CA VAL A 167 14.22 2.88 2.51
C VAL A 167 13.74 4.34 2.51
N LEU A 168 13.26 4.80 1.36
CA LEU A 168 12.73 6.14 1.14
C LEU A 168 11.21 6.04 0.95
N GLY A 169 10.45 6.41 1.97
CA GLY A 169 9.00 6.48 1.91
C GLY A 169 8.49 7.78 1.33
N GLY A 170 7.31 7.74 0.75
CA GLY A 170 6.56 8.88 0.22
C GLY A 170 5.11 8.50 -0.02
N GLY A 171 4.31 9.48 -0.47
CA GLY A 171 2.89 9.30 -0.79
C GLY A 171 1.97 10.21 0.01
N THR A 172 2.10 10.26 1.33
CA THR A 172 1.21 11.04 2.21
C THR A 172 1.43 12.54 2.16
N HIS A 173 2.39 13.03 1.37
CA HIS A 173 2.73 14.44 1.23
C HIS A 173 3.19 15.15 2.51
N GLN A 174 3.35 14.43 3.62
CA GLN A 174 3.80 14.93 4.91
C GLN A 174 5.04 14.18 5.39
N LEU A 175 5.85 14.83 6.21
CA LEU A 175 6.98 14.18 6.86
C LEU A 175 6.47 13.20 7.92
N LYS A 176 7.03 11.98 7.90
CA LYS A 176 6.82 10.98 8.94
C LYS A 176 8.13 10.67 9.66
N ALA A 177 8.05 9.84 10.68
CA ALA A 177 9.19 9.42 11.47
C ALA A 177 10.35 8.87 10.61
N ILE A 178 11.55 9.00 11.16
CA ILE A 178 12.77 8.36 10.65
C ILE A 178 13.18 7.30 11.65
N GLU A 179 13.44 6.09 11.18
CA GLU A 179 13.94 4.99 11.99
C GLU A 179 15.37 4.62 11.57
N LEU A 180 16.23 4.36 12.52
CA LEU A 180 17.51 3.68 12.29
C LEU A 180 17.34 2.21 12.65
N TYR A 181 17.14 1.38 11.66
CA TYR A 181 17.00 -0.07 11.82
C TYR A 181 18.29 -0.77 11.39
N GLN A 182 18.95 -1.45 12.35
CA GLN A 182 20.26 -2.09 12.15
C GLN A 182 21.32 -1.12 11.55
N GLY A 183 21.30 0.14 11.99
CA GLY A 183 22.21 1.18 11.50
C GLY A 183 21.90 1.71 10.11
N LYS A 184 20.78 1.32 9.49
CA LYS A 184 20.34 1.77 8.17
C LYS A 184 19.10 2.66 8.29
N PRO A 185 19.03 3.80 7.57
CA PRO A 185 17.92 4.72 7.69
C PRO A 185 16.69 4.23 6.94
N ILE A 186 15.52 4.34 7.60
CA ILE A 186 14.20 4.19 7.03
C ILE A 186 13.47 5.52 7.20
N PHE A 187 13.16 6.19 6.09
CA PHE A 187 12.33 7.38 6.06
C PHE A 187 10.92 6.95 5.70
N TYR A 188 9.97 7.04 6.62
CA TYR A 188 8.60 6.58 6.38
C TYR A 188 7.79 7.49 5.46
N SER A 189 8.12 8.76 5.39
CA SER A 189 7.73 9.68 4.32
C SER A 189 8.61 10.93 4.34
N LEU A 190 9.09 11.31 3.17
CA LEU A 190 9.88 12.53 2.98
C LEU A 190 9.01 13.77 2.74
N GLY A 191 7.70 13.62 2.63
CA GLY A 191 6.80 14.72 2.31
C GLY A 191 7.02 15.31 0.91
N ASN A 192 6.53 16.52 0.72
CA ASN A 192 6.79 17.31 -0.49
C ASN A 192 8.02 18.18 -0.28
N PHE A 193 8.99 18.11 -1.19
CA PHE A 193 10.14 19.01 -1.17
C PHE A 193 9.80 20.37 -1.81
N ILE A 194 9.09 20.32 -2.96
CA ILE A 194 8.57 21.51 -3.65
C ILE A 194 7.13 21.23 -4.03
N TYR A 195 6.23 22.14 -3.71
CA TYR A 195 4.83 22.07 -4.07
C TYR A 195 4.42 23.43 -4.66
N GLN A 196 4.10 23.45 -5.95
CA GLN A 196 3.86 24.68 -6.72
C GLN A 196 2.49 24.64 -7.38
N ASN A 197 1.42 24.85 -6.60
CA ASN A 197 0.04 24.92 -7.11
C ASN A 197 -0.17 26.04 -8.14
N GLU A 198 0.57 27.13 -7.97
CA GLU A 198 0.47 28.32 -8.84
C GLU A 198 0.84 28.03 -10.31
N PHE A 199 1.54 26.95 -10.59
CA PHE A 199 1.85 26.52 -11.96
C PHE A 199 0.85 25.50 -12.53
N VAL A 200 -0.08 25.02 -11.71
CA VAL A 200 -1.18 24.20 -12.16
C VAL A 200 -2.31 25.15 -12.61
N GLY A 201 -2.62 25.14 -13.91
CA GLY A 201 -3.68 25.98 -14.45
C GLY A 201 -5.08 25.55 -13.96
N ILE A 202 -5.97 25.29 -14.88
CA ILE A 202 -7.33 24.84 -14.56
C ILE A 202 -7.27 23.38 -14.06
N LEU A 203 -7.96 23.10 -12.96
CA LEU A 203 -8.09 21.75 -12.40
C LEU A 203 -8.97 20.85 -13.28
N PRO A 204 -8.84 19.53 -13.25
CA PRO A 204 -9.70 18.62 -14.00
C PRO A 204 -11.18 18.79 -13.63
N PRO A 205 -12.10 18.65 -14.61
CA PRO A 205 -13.55 18.80 -14.36
C PRO A 205 -14.07 17.92 -13.22
N GLU A 206 -13.55 16.70 -13.09
CA GLU A 206 -13.94 15.77 -12.02
C GLU A 206 -13.54 16.28 -10.63
N PHE A 207 -12.47 17.05 -10.53
CA PHE A 207 -12.07 17.71 -9.29
C PHE A 207 -13.05 18.85 -8.96
N MET A 208 -13.39 19.67 -9.95
CA MET A 208 -14.37 20.74 -9.79
C MET A 208 -15.72 20.20 -9.30
N GLU A 209 -16.22 19.14 -9.95
CA GLU A 209 -17.48 18.49 -9.58
C GLU A 209 -17.42 17.95 -8.14
N LYS A 210 -16.35 17.23 -7.79
CA LYS A 210 -16.16 16.61 -6.46
C LYS A 210 -16.20 17.63 -5.32
N TYR A 211 -15.61 18.81 -5.54
CA TYR A 211 -15.47 19.85 -4.51
C TYR A 211 -16.47 21.00 -4.69
N HIS A 212 -17.44 20.87 -5.63
CA HIS A 212 -18.44 21.88 -5.95
C HIS A 212 -17.84 23.25 -6.29
N LEU A 213 -16.72 23.24 -7.01
CA LEU A 213 -16.01 24.44 -7.42
C LEU A 213 -16.51 24.98 -8.77
N PRO A 214 -16.42 26.29 -9.03
CA PRO A 214 -16.68 26.84 -10.37
C PRO A 214 -15.77 26.22 -11.44
N PRO A 215 -16.24 26.06 -12.70
CA PRO A 215 -15.46 25.38 -13.75
C PRO A 215 -14.14 26.06 -14.14
N ASP A 216 -13.96 27.31 -13.75
CA ASP A 216 -12.80 28.14 -14.04
C ASP A 216 -11.89 28.38 -12.83
N THR A 217 -12.12 27.65 -11.72
CA THR A 217 -11.29 27.75 -10.51
C THR A 217 -9.86 27.33 -10.80
N MET A 218 -8.91 28.18 -10.47
CA MET A 218 -7.49 27.84 -10.57
C MET A 218 -7.04 26.99 -9.36
N ALA A 219 -6.01 26.15 -9.54
CA ALA A 219 -5.53 25.28 -8.49
C ALA A 219 -5.04 26.00 -7.23
N MET A 220 -4.63 27.27 -7.36
CA MET A 220 -4.23 28.11 -6.24
C MET A 220 -5.42 28.70 -5.45
N GLU A 221 -6.63 28.60 -5.97
CA GLU A 221 -7.88 29.12 -5.38
C GLU A 221 -8.73 28.01 -4.76
N ALA A 222 -8.38 26.74 -5.02
CA ALA A 222 -9.07 25.53 -4.56
C ALA A 222 -8.45 25.01 -3.27
#